data_02438faefa2403a6fa7285e8514564e0
#
_entry.id   02438faefa2403a6fa7285e8514564e0
#
_cell.length_a   1.000
_cell.length_b   1.000
_cell.length_c   1.000
_cell.angle_alpha   90.00
_cell.angle_beta   90.00
_cell.angle_gamma   90.00
#
_symmetry.space_group_name_H-M   'P 1'
#
loop_
_entity.id
_entity.type
_entity.pdbx_description
1 polymer ?
#
loop_
_entity_poly.entity_id
_entity_poly.type
_entity_poly.pdbx_seq_one_letter_code
_entity_poly.pdbx_strand_id
1 'polypeptide(L)'
;GSADFSTYVSLGNSLTAGYADGTLYKIAQENSMPSILAQQFAAVANGGSFTQPLVNDNIGGLLAGGNPLPGFGPRLVFDGSSPTPLDSVVGPVQPTTDILANNPTGPFNNLGVPGAKSFHLLAPNYGNVAALPNANPYFIRMASSPGTTVLADAIAQQPSFISLWIGNNDVLGYALSGGDGSNPITPMAGPPGVGFEQTYAAIIQSLTGNIPDVQGIICNIPNITAIPHFTTVPHDPLDPSDEKFASEIPTLNTV
;
A
#
# COMPACT_ATOMS: atom_id res chain seq x y z
N GLY A 1 -8.46 18.67 24.85
CA GLY A 1 -8.35 19.45 23.62
C GLY A 1 -9.08 18.74 22.52
N SER A 2 -9.70 19.47 21.61
CA SER A 2 -10.28 18.92 20.38
C SER A 2 -9.17 18.71 19.37
N ALA A 3 -9.20 17.60 18.61
CA ALA A 3 -8.30 17.41 17.49
C ALA A 3 -8.59 18.43 16.38
N ASP A 4 -7.54 18.88 15.71
CA ASP A 4 -7.64 19.77 14.55
C ASP A 4 -7.50 18.94 13.26
N PHE A 5 -8.57 18.89 12.45
CA PHE A 5 -8.62 18.16 11.19
C PHE A 5 -8.54 19.07 9.96
N SER A 6 -8.12 20.33 10.14
CA SER A 6 -8.09 21.33 9.06
C SER A 6 -7.17 20.92 7.90
N THR A 7 -6.09 20.19 8.18
CA THR A 7 -5.21 19.60 7.18
C THR A 7 -4.89 18.16 7.57
N TYR A 8 -5.69 17.23 7.06
CA TYR A 8 -5.48 15.80 7.28
C TYR A 8 -4.61 15.19 6.17
N VAL A 9 -3.56 14.46 6.55
CA VAL A 9 -2.71 13.69 5.62
C VAL A 9 -2.61 12.26 6.10
N SER A 10 -2.70 11.31 5.18
CA SER A 10 -2.60 9.87 5.45
C SER A 10 -1.36 9.28 4.79
N LEU A 11 -0.52 8.64 5.58
CA LEU A 11 0.68 7.91 5.16
C LEU A 11 0.47 6.41 5.29
N GLY A 12 0.89 5.64 4.29
CA GLY A 12 0.78 4.19 4.38
C GLY A 12 1.07 3.45 3.08
N ASN A 13 0.56 2.24 3.02
CA ASN A 13 0.73 1.34 1.89
C ASN A 13 -0.57 1.16 1.08
N SER A 14 -0.78 -0.02 0.51
CA SER A 14 -1.97 -0.39 -0.26
C SER A 14 -3.28 -0.20 0.51
N LEU A 15 -3.30 -0.51 1.81
CA LEU A 15 -4.48 -0.35 2.67
C LEU A 15 -4.90 1.13 2.81
N THR A 16 -3.94 2.02 2.81
CA THR A 16 -4.17 3.47 2.82
C THR A 16 -4.56 3.99 1.44
N ALA A 17 -3.92 3.47 0.39
CA ALA A 17 -4.16 3.91 -0.98
C ALA A 17 -5.57 3.60 -1.51
N GLY A 18 -6.28 2.66 -0.92
CA GLY A 18 -7.54 2.11 -1.46
C GLY A 18 -7.31 1.05 -2.53
N TYR A 19 -6.22 0.28 -2.40
CA TYR A 19 -5.92 -0.85 -3.28
C TYR A 19 -6.87 -2.00 -2.97
N ALA A 20 -7.57 -2.48 -3.97
CA ALA A 20 -8.51 -3.59 -3.88
C ALA A 20 -8.48 -4.41 -5.17
N ASP A 21 -8.93 -5.65 -5.11
CA ASP A 21 -9.07 -6.52 -6.28
C ASP A 21 -7.81 -6.59 -7.15
N GLY A 22 -6.62 -6.58 -6.52
CA GLY A 22 -5.34 -6.70 -7.20
C GLY A 22 -4.77 -5.42 -7.83
N THR A 23 -5.43 -4.25 -7.70
CA THR A 23 -4.95 -2.99 -8.30
C THR A 23 -5.54 -1.75 -7.62
N LEU A 24 -5.14 -0.55 -8.06
CA LEU A 24 -5.89 0.67 -7.80
C LEU A 24 -6.91 0.90 -8.90
N TYR A 25 -8.14 1.25 -8.53
CA TYR A 25 -9.18 1.77 -9.41
C TYR A 25 -9.99 2.85 -8.70
N LYS A 26 -10.62 3.72 -9.47
CA LYS A 26 -11.14 5.00 -8.97
C LYS A 26 -12.12 4.86 -7.80
N ILE A 27 -13.14 4.01 -7.93
CA ILE A 27 -14.15 3.81 -6.87
C ILE A 27 -13.52 3.26 -5.59
N ALA A 28 -12.53 2.34 -5.68
CA ALA A 28 -11.85 1.83 -4.50
C ALA A 28 -11.05 2.92 -3.78
N GLN A 29 -10.37 3.80 -4.52
CA GLN A 29 -9.67 4.94 -3.94
C GLN A 29 -10.63 5.94 -3.28
N GLU A 30 -11.76 6.24 -3.92
CA GLU A 30 -12.79 7.13 -3.39
C GLU A 30 -13.40 6.59 -2.09
N ASN A 31 -13.38 5.28 -1.88
CA ASN A 31 -13.84 4.58 -0.67
C ASN A 31 -12.69 4.06 0.21
N SER A 32 -11.47 4.55 0.03
CA SER A 32 -10.34 4.22 0.88
C SER A 32 -10.55 4.65 2.32
N MET A 33 -9.89 3.97 3.27
CA MET A 33 -9.97 4.32 4.70
C MET A 33 -9.72 5.82 4.95
N PRO A 34 -8.65 6.46 4.41
CA PRO A 34 -8.45 7.88 4.64
C PRO A 34 -9.50 8.78 3.98
N SER A 35 -10.06 8.36 2.84
CA SER A 35 -11.17 9.09 2.21
C SER A 35 -12.42 9.09 3.09
N ILE A 36 -12.75 7.93 3.67
CA ILE A 36 -13.88 7.80 4.61
C ILE A 36 -13.63 8.65 5.87
N LEU A 37 -12.42 8.59 6.44
CA LEU A 37 -12.07 9.43 7.59
C LEU A 37 -12.17 10.91 7.27
N ALA A 38 -11.67 11.35 6.12
CA ALA A 38 -11.77 12.74 5.69
C ALA A 38 -13.22 13.22 5.57
N GLN A 39 -14.12 12.38 5.06
CA GLN A 39 -15.54 12.68 5.01
C GLN A 39 -16.13 12.85 6.43
N GLN A 40 -15.72 12.00 7.38
CA GLN A 40 -16.14 12.13 8.78
C GLN A 40 -15.56 13.41 9.42
N PHE A 41 -14.31 13.74 9.15
CA PHE A 41 -13.66 14.97 9.64
C PHE A 41 -14.34 16.22 9.06
N ALA A 42 -14.76 16.20 7.79
CA ALA A 42 -15.50 17.29 7.18
C ALA A 42 -16.88 17.51 7.81
N ALA A 43 -17.46 16.48 8.43
CA ALA A 43 -18.73 16.59 9.15
C ALA A 43 -18.58 17.24 10.53
N VAL A 44 -17.38 17.33 11.10
CA VAL A 44 -17.08 18.07 12.33
C VAL A 44 -16.50 19.44 11.98
N ALA A 45 -16.46 20.35 12.94
CA ALA A 45 -16.31 21.79 12.70
C ALA A 45 -15.04 22.26 11.97
N ASN A 46 -14.06 21.52 11.65
CA ASN A 46 -12.80 21.97 11.03
C ASN A 46 -12.18 20.98 10.05
N GLY A 47 -12.98 20.05 9.50
CA GLY A 47 -12.48 19.18 8.43
C GLY A 47 -12.14 19.97 7.17
N GLY A 48 -10.91 19.84 6.69
CA GLY A 48 -10.45 20.46 5.46
C GLY A 48 -10.75 19.63 4.21
N SER A 49 -10.30 20.12 3.06
CA SER A 49 -10.34 19.37 1.81
C SER A 49 -9.40 18.17 1.87
N PHE A 50 -9.74 17.11 1.13
CA PHE A 50 -8.94 15.90 1.02
C PHE A 50 -8.74 15.52 -0.43
N THR A 51 -7.50 15.54 -0.90
CA THR A 51 -7.10 15.25 -2.27
C THR A 51 -6.45 13.88 -2.37
N GLN A 52 -6.73 13.16 -3.46
CA GLN A 52 -6.19 11.84 -3.72
C GLN A 52 -5.58 11.75 -5.13
N PRO A 53 -4.49 10.98 -5.33
CA PRO A 53 -3.92 10.72 -6.64
C PRO A 53 -4.77 9.67 -7.39
N LEU A 54 -6.03 10.01 -7.69
CA LEU A 54 -6.95 9.07 -8.31
C LEU A 54 -6.40 8.54 -9.64
N VAL A 55 -6.61 7.27 -9.88
CA VAL A 55 -6.47 6.70 -11.23
C VAL A 55 -7.66 7.14 -12.10
N ASN A 56 -7.51 7.03 -13.42
CA ASN A 56 -8.45 7.67 -14.34
C ASN A 56 -9.78 6.91 -14.49
N ASP A 57 -9.79 5.60 -14.18
CA ASP A 57 -10.92 4.72 -14.45
C ASP A 57 -11.15 3.65 -13.37
N ASN A 58 -12.14 2.79 -13.60
CA ASN A 58 -12.47 1.64 -12.76
C ASN A 58 -12.03 0.30 -13.36
N ILE A 59 -11.22 0.32 -14.40
CA ILE A 59 -10.64 -0.89 -14.99
C ILE A 59 -9.50 -1.38 -14.09
N GLY A 60 -8.70 -0.43 -13.60
CA GLY A 60 -7.45 -0.72 -12.91
C GLY A 60 -6.31 -1.02 -13.89
N GLY A 61 -5.12 -1.25 -13.33
CA GLY A 61 -3.91 -1.42 -14.11
C GLY A 61 -3.23 -0.09 -14.45
N LEU A 62 -2.01 -0.20 -14.97
CA LEU A 62 -1.20 0.97 -15.35
C LEU A 62 -0.60 0.80 -16.74
N LEU A 63 -0.38 1.94 -17.40
CA LEU A 63 0.38 2.07 -18.62
C LEU A 63 1.70 2.80 -18.38
N ALA A 64 2.67 2.58 -19.26
CA ALA A 64 3.88 3.37 -19.38
C ALA A 64 4.08 3.73 -20.87
N GLY A 65 3.88 4.99 -21.21
CA GLY A 65 3.95 5.48 -22.59
C GLY A 65 2.92 4.81 -23.52
N GLY A 66 1.71 4.62 -23.03
CA GLY A 66 0.60 4.01 -23.78
C GLY A 66 0.61 2.47 -23.82
N ASN A 67 1.63 1.82 -23.25
CA ASN A 67 1.72 0.36 -23.24
C ASN A 67 1.40 -0.20 -21.84
N PRO A 68 0.72 -1.38 -21.74
CA PRO A 68 0.48 -2.01 -20.45
C PRO A 68 1.77 -2.22 -19.66
N LEU A 69 1.78 -1.80 -18.40
CA LEU A 69 2.91 -2.01 -17.51
C LEU A 69 2.87 -3.44 -16.96
N PRO A 70 3.90 -4.27 -17.19
CA PRO A 70 3.93 -5.65 -16.70
C PRO A 70 3.74 -5.73 -15.18
N GLY A 71 2.86 -6.63 -14.71
CA GLY A 71 2.53 -6.78 -13.29
C GLY A 71 1.46 -5.81 -12.77
N PHE A 72 0.93 -4.91 -13.61
CA PHE A 72 -0.09 -3.94 -13.26
C PHE A 72 -1.32 -4.07 -14.18
N GLY A 73 -1.96 -5.23 -14.10
CA GLY A 73 -3.13 -5.55 -14.92
C GLY A 73 -4.45 -4.98 -14.41
N PRO A 74 -5.55 -5.22 -15.16
CA PRO A 74 -6.91 -4.87 -14.73
C PRO A 74 -7.28 -5.53 -13.40
N ARG A 75 -8.26 -4.92 -12.70
CA ARG A 75 -8.77 -5.45 -11.43
C ARG A 75 -9.36 -6.84 -11.59
N LEU A 76 -9.37 -7.58 -10.50
CA LEU A 76 -10.06 -8.86 -10.43
C LEU A 76 -11.56 -8.64 -10.28
N VAL A 77 -12.33 -9.56 -10.84
CA VAL A 77 -13.78 -9.69 -10.66
C VAL A 77 -14.12 -11.16 -10.43
N PHE A 78 -15.24 -11.42 -9.78
CA PHE A 78 -15.70 -12.80 -9.60
C PHE A 78 -16.40 -13.27 -10.88
N ASP A 79 -15.88 -14.34 -11.51
CA ASP A 79 -16.42 -14.91 -12.75
C ASP A 79 -17.56 -15.92 -12.54
N GLY A 80 -17.93 -16.17 -11.28
CA GLY A 80 -18.87 -17.20 -10.86
C GLY A 80 -18.19 -18.39 -10.16
N SER A 81 -16.87 -18.50 -10.24
CA SER A 81 -16.07 -19.56 -9.60
C SER A 81 -14.86 -19.04 -8.84
N SER A 82 -14.17 -18.04 -9.38
CA SER A 82 -12.93 -17.51 -8.80
C SER A 82 -12.71 -16.03 -9.13
N PRO A 83 -11.84 -15.32 -8.37
CA PRO A 83 -11.33 -14.03 -8.79
C PRO A 83 -10.53 -14.15 -10.08
N THR A 84 -10.94 -13.40 -11.10
CA THR A 84 -10.41 -13.49 -12.47
C THR A 84 -10.18 -12.07 -13.01
N PRO A 85 -9.14 -11.80 -13.82
CA PRO A 85 -8.94 -10.47 -14.41
C PRO A 85 -10.14 -10.02 -15.22
N LEU A 86 -10.50 -8.75 -15.10
CA LEU A 86 -11.69 -8.14 -15.71
C LEU A 86 -11.74 -8.41 -17.22
N ASP A 87 -10.62 -8.29 -17.92
CA ASP A 87 -10.51 -8.51 -19.36
C ASP A 87 -10.79 -9.96 -19.80
N SER A 88 -10.61 -10.92 -18.90
CA SER A 88 -10.97 -12.32 -19.14
C SER A 88 -12.48 -12.57 -19.09
N VAL A 89 -13.23 -11.69 -18.41
CA VAL A 89 -14.69 -11.83 -18.25
C VAL A 89 -15.46 -11.00 -19.26
N VAL A 90 -15.05 -9.75 -19.47
CA VAL A 90 -15.80 -8.80 -20.33
C VAL A 90 -15.19 -8.64 -21.72
N GLY A 91 -14.08 -9.31 -22.02
CA GLY A 91 -13.26 -9.12 -23.21
C GLY A 91 -12.20 -8.04 -23.03
N PRO A 92 -11.35 -7.82 -24.04
CA PRO A 92 -10.20 -6.94 -23.92
C PRO A 92 -10.56 -5.54 -23.41
N VAL A 93 -9.93 -5.11 -22.34
CA VAL A 93 -10.01 -3.75 -21.79
C VAL A 93 -8.60 -3.18 -21.70
N GLN A 94 -8.48 -1.86 -21.79
CA GLN A 94 -7.20 -1.17 -21.65
C GLN A 94 -7.29 -0.15 -20.52
N PRO A 95 -6.37 -0.20 -19.53
CA PRO A 95 -6.21 0.86 -18.57
C PRO A 95 -6.02 2.23 -19.24
N THR A 96 -6.43 3.28 -18.57
CA THR A 96 -6.25 4.66 -19.08
C THR A 96 -5.30 5.48 -18.23
N THR A 97 -4.79 4.91 -17.15
CA THR A 97 -3.83 5.56 -16.25
C THR A 97 -2.40 5.26 -16.69
N ASP A 98 -1.70 6.28 -17.18
CA ASP A 98 -0.31 6.17 -17.65
C ASP A 98 0.63 6.87 -16.66
N ILE A 99 1.68 6.19 -16.22
CA ILE A 99 2.66 6.75 -15.26
C ILE A 99 3.56 7.82 -15.87
N LEU A 100 3.62 7.92 -17.19
CA LEU A 100 4.47 8.89 -17.90
C LEU A 100 3.68 10.09 -18.46
N ALA A 101 2.35 10.04 -18.39
CA ALA A 101 1.51 11.05 -19.00
C ALA A 101 0.26 11.35 -18.17
N ASN A 102 -0.14 12.62 -18.17
CA ASN A 102 -1.40 13.08 -17.55
C ASN A 102 -1.51 12.71 -16.05
N ASN A 103 -0.38 12.69 -15.34
CA ASN A 103 -0.38 12.48 -13.91
C ASN A 103 -1.09 13.64 -13.20
N PRO A 104 -1.87 13.35 -12.16
CA PRO A 104 -2.54 14.37 -11.39
C PRO A 104 -1.51 15.25 -10.67
N THR A 105 -1.85 16.51 -10.46
CA THR A 105 -0.98 17.48 -9.75
C THR A 105 -1.40 17.54 -8.29
N GLY A 106 -0.42 17.31 -7.39
CA GLY A 106 -0.59 17.45 -5.94
C GLY A 106 -0.63 18.90 -5.44
N PRO A 107 -0.57 19.13 -4.13
CA PRO A 107 -0.31 18.11 -3.12
C PRO A 107 -1.47 17.14 -2.89
N PHE A 108 -1.14 15.90 -2.49
CA PHE A 108 -2.13 14.88 -2.16
C PHE A 108 -2.16 14.60 -0.67
N ASN A 109 -3.36 14.56 -0.11
CA ASN A 109 -3.57 14.21 1.29
C ASN A 109 -3.48 12.70 1.52
N ASN A 110 -3.87 11.89 0.53
CA ASN A 110 -3.65 10.45 0.56
C ASN A 110 -2.28 10.12 -0.06
N LEU A 111 -1.32 9.79 0.79
CA LEU A 111 0.03 9.35 0.44
C LEU A 111 0.21 7.84 0.69
N GLY A 112 -0.85 7.07 0.52
CA GLY A 112 -0.78 5.62 0.48
C GLY A 112 -0.12 5.14 -0.81
N VAL A 113 0.92 4.30 -0.67
CA VAL A 113 1.67 3.77 -1.81
C VAL A 113 1.61 2.24 -1.80
N PRO A 114 0.86 1.60 -2.72
CA PRO A 114 0.79 0.15 -2.81
C PRO A 114 2.17 -0.50 -2.88
N GLY A 115 2.37 -1.56 -2.09
CA GLY A 115 3.65 -2.26 -2.00
C GLY A 115 4.71 -1.60 -1.10
N ALA A 116 4.48 -0.39 -0.58
CA ALA A 116 5.44 0.26 0.28
C ALA A 116 5.66 -0.50 1.59
N LYS A 117 6.92 -0.70 1.94
CA LYS A 117 7.42 -1.07 3.27
C LYS A 117 7.75 0.21 4.05
N SER A 118 8.00 0.09 5.34
CA SER A 118 8.30 1.24 6.20
C SER A 118 9.44 2.11 5.67
N PHE A 119 10.54 1.51 5.25
CA PHE A 119 11.71 2.24 4.75
C PHE A 119 11.47 2.97 3.42
N HIS A 120 10.49 2.55 2.63
CA HIS A 120 10.14 3.23 1.38
C HIS A 120 9.60 4.65 1.62
N LEU A 121 9.03 4.93 2.80
CA LEU A 121 8.60 6.30 3.14
C LEU A 121 9.77 7.28 3.24
N LEU A 122 10.97 6.78 3.51
CA LEU A 122 12.22 7.55 3.60
C LEU A 122 13.07 7.46 2.33
N ALA A 123 12.70 6.62 1.35
CA ALA A 123 13.54 6.31 0.21
C ALA A 123 13.51 7.45 -0.83
N PRO A 124 14.62 8.12 -1.11
CA PRO A 124 14.72 9.03 -2.24
C PRO A 124 14.62 8.25 -3.56
N ASN A 125 14.16 8.91 -4.62
CA ASN A 125 13.96 8.31 -5.93
C ASN A 125 12.88 7.19 -6.01
N TYR A 126 12.15 6.94 -4.94
CA TYR A 126 11.04 5.97 -4.96
C TYR A 126 9.92 6.37 -5.94
N GLY A 127 9.77 7.69 -6.21
CA GLY A 127 8.89 8.26 -7.23
C GLY A 127 9.61 8.68 -8.53
N ASN A 128 10.85 8.25 -8.77
CA ASN A 128 11.62 8.64 -9.94
C ASN A 128 11.52 7.59 -11.05
N VAL A 129 10.91 7.93 -12.18
CA VAL A 129 10.77 7.02 -13.32
C VAL A 129 12.11 6.47 -13.82
N ALA A 130 13.19 7.25 -13.72
CA ALA A 130 14.52 6.82 -14.12
C ALA A 130 15.13 5.75 -13.19
N ALA A 131 14.55 5.54 -12.02
CA ALA A 131 14.96 4.53 -11.05
C ALA A 131 14.20 3.19 -11.20
N LEU A 132 13.33 3.04 -12.19
CA LEU A 132 12.70 1.75 -12.47
C LEU A 132 13.75 0.67 -12.75
N PRO A 133 13.57 -0.56 -12.26
CA PRO A 133 12.38 -1.12 -11.61
C PRO A 133 12.31 -0.87 -10.07
N ASN A 134 13.26 -0.16 -9.46
CA ASN A 134 13.30 0.09 -8.02
C ASN A 134 12.33 1.20 -7.57
N ALA A 135 11.92 2.08 -8.50
CA ALA A 135 10.88 3.06 -8.24
C ALA A 135 9.49 2.40 -8.21
N ASN A 136 8.59 3.01 -7.47
CA ASN A 136 7.21 2.53 -7.40
C ASN A 136 6.32 3.25 -8.42
N PRO A 137 5.70 2.54 -9.37
CA PRO A 137 4.85 3.14 -10.41
C PRO A 137 3.70 3.99 -9.87
N TYR A 138 3.12 3.63 -8.73
CA TYR A 138 2.07 4.43 -8.11
C TYR A 138 2.61 5.73 -7.51
N PHE A 139 3.82 5.70 -6.91
CA PHE A 139 4.42 6.91 -6.35
C PHE A 139 4.99 7.82 -7.44
N ILE A 140 5.46 7.31 -8.57
CA ILE A 140 5.86 8.11 -9.74
C ILE A 140 4.76 9.11 -10.14
N ARG A 141 3.49 8.69 -10.06
CA ARG A 141 2.35 9.51 -10.47
C ARG A 141 2.03 10.67 -9.52
N MET A 142 2.48 10.60 -8.28
CA MET A 142 2.02 11.50 -7.22
C MET A 142 3.16 12.28 -6.53
N ALA A 143 4.39 11.86 -6.72
CA ALA A 143 5.56 12.50 -6.12
C ALA A 143 5.69 13.96 -6.57
N SER A 144 5.95 14.87 -5.64
CA SER A 144 6.11 16.29 -5.94
C SER A 144 7.35 16.57 -6.80
N SER A 145 8.34 15.70 -6.72
CA SER A 145 9.54 15.71 -7.57
C SER A 145 10.17 14.32 -7.64
N PRO A 146 11.01 14.02 -8.64
CA PRO A 146 11.66 12.70 -8.75
C PRO A 146 12.51 12.30 -7.55
N GLY A 147 13.09 13.26 -6.85
CA GLY A 147 13.98 13.02 -5.70
C GLY A 147 13.28 13.06 -4.34
N THR A 148 12.00 13.41 -4.30
CA THR A 148 11.26 13.50 -3.03
C THR A 148 11.08 12.13 -2.37
N THR A 149 10.73 12.15 -1.09
CA THR A 149 10.25 10.97 -0.36
C THR A 149 8.78 11.13 -0.01
N VAL A 150 8.08 10.02 0.23
CA VAL A 150 6.68 10.06 0.67
C VAL A 150 6.53 10.89 1.95
N LEU A 151 7.48 10.73 2.88
CA LEU A 151 7.50 11.48 4.13
C LEU A 151 7.73 12.99 3.91
N ALA A 152 8.62 13.36 2.99
CA ALA A 152 8.88 14.77 2.67
C ALA A 152 7.64 15.45 2.08
N ASP A 153 6.92 14.75 1.20
CA ASP A 153 5.67 15.25 0.61
C ASP A 153 4.55 15.40 1.66
N ALA A 154 4.54 14.56 2.70
CA ALA A 154 3.63 14.73 3.82
C ALA A 154 3.98 15.95 4.67
N ILE A 155 5.25 16.09 5.06
CA ILE A 155 5.74 17.19 5.91
C ILE A 155 5.54 18.55 5.20
N ALA A 156 5.77 18.60 3.90
CA ALA A 156 5.59 19.83 3.11
C ALA A 156 4.17 20.42 3.19
N GLN A 157 3.17 19.60 3.49
CA GLN A 157 1.78 20.04 3.63
C GLN A 157 1.46 20.61 5.03
N GLN A 158 2.40 20.53 5.99
CA GLN A 158 2.21 20.97 7.37
C GLN A 158 0.86 20.51 7.97
N PRO A 159 0.59 19.18 7.97
CA PRO A 159 -0.70 18.68 8.43
C PRO A 159 -0.95 18.94 9.90
N SER A 160 -2.19 19.28 10.24
CA SER A 160 -2.65 19.34 11.63
C SER A 160 -2.95 17.95 12.21
N PHE A 161 -3.34 17.00 11.32
CA PHE A 161 -3.65 15.63 11.71
C PHE A 161 -3.10 14.62 10.71
N ILE A 162 -2.50 13.55 11.23
CA ILE A 162 -1.90 12.47 10.42
C ILE A 162 -2.49 11.12 10.82
N SER A 163 -2.74 10.27 9.83
CA SER A 163 -2.82 8.82 10.05
C SER A 163 -1.63 8.12 9.41
N LEU A 164 -0.97 7.24 10.17
CA LEU A 164 0.15 6.43 9.71
C LEU A 164 -0.19 4.95 9.82
N TRP A 165 -0.31 4.28 8.67
CA TRP A 165 -0.57 2.84 8.60
C TRP A 165 0.41 2.16 7.67
N ILE A 166 1.56 1.80 8.20
CA ILE A 166 2.70 1.20 7.48
C ILE A 166 3.31 0.06 8.29
N GLY A 167 4.04 -0.84 7.64
CA GLY A 167 4.73 -1.97 8.25
C GLY A 167 4.14 -3.34 7.87
N ASN A 168 2.94 -3.36 7.34
CA ASN A 168 2.27 -4.59 6.91
C ASN A 168 3.09 -5.38 5.88
N ASN A 169 3.65 -4.68 4.89
CA ASN A 169 4.47 -5.29 3.84
C ASN A 169 5.87 -5.68 4.34
N ASP A 170 6.33 -5.10 5.44
CA ASP A 170 7.58 -5.50 6.10
C ASP A 170 7.45 -6.94 6.67
N VAL A 171 6.25 -7.31 7.08
CA VAL A 171 5.95 -8.66 7.63
C VAL A 171 5.38 -9.59 6.57
N LEU A 172 4.45 -9.11 5.73
CA LEU A 172 3.73 -9.92 4.75
C LEU A 172 4.65 -10.56 3.72
N GLY A 173 5.69 -9.85 3.28
CA GLY A 173 6.65 -10.37 2.30
C GLY A 173 7.33 -11.65 2.76
N TYR A 174 7.65 -11.75 4.03
CA TYR A 174 8.19 -12.98 4.63
C TYR A 174 7.17 -14.09 4.73
N ALA A 175 6.00 -13.78 5.24
CA ALA A 175 4.95 -14.78 5.37
C ALA A 175 4.59 -15.41 4.01
N LEU A 176 4.57 -14.59 2.94
CA LEU A 176 4.31 -15.06 1.58
C LEU A 176 5.46 -15.87 0.97
N SER A 177 6.70 -15.68 1.44
CA SER A 177 7.85 -16.49 1.00
C SER A 177 7.93 -17.88 1.68
N GLY A 178 6.99 -18.17 2.57
CA GLY A 178 6.97 -19.42 3.33
C GLY A 178 7.90 -19.44 4.53
N GLY A 179 8.50 -18.29 4.88
CA GLY A 179 9.36 -18.20 6.05
C GLY A 179 10.63 -19.04 5.95
N ASP A 180 11.33 -18.96 4.82
CA ASP A 180 12.50 -19.79 4.50
C ASP A 180 13.76 -19.50 5.34
N GLY A 181 13.65 -18.66 6.38
CA GLY A 181 14.77 -18.26 7.24
C GLY A 181 15.74 -17.28 6.59
N SER A 182 15.58 -16.94 5.33
CA SER A 182 16.23 -15.79 4.73
C SER A 182 15.61 -14.53 5.35
N ASN A 183 16.36 -13.55 5.63
CA ASN A 183 15.99 -12.35 6.36
C ASN A 183 14.58 -11.82 6.00
N PRO A 184 13.57 -12.20 6.75
CA PRO A 184 12.17 -12.18 6.33
C PRO A 184 11.49 -10.85 6.47
N ILE A 185 12.04 -10.06 7.30
CA ILE A 185 11.51 -8.76 7.67
C ILE A 185 12.61 -7.79 7.37
N THR A 186 12.29 -6.57 7.02
CA THR A 186 13.17 -5.44 7.27
C THR A 186 13.79 -5.71 8.64
N PRO A 187 15.12 -5.83 8.80
CA PRO A 187 15.70 -6.17 10.10
C PRO A 187 15.09 -5.32 11.19
N MET A 188 14.76 -5.89 12.34
CA MET A 188 14.22 -5.10 13.45
C MET A 188 15.21 -4.02 13.88
N ALA A 189 16.50 -4.35 13.96
CA ALA A 189 17.59 -3.44 14.29
C ALA A 189 18.36 -2.98 13.04
N GLY A 190 18.93 -1.78 13.09
CA GLY A 190 19.69 -1.18 11.99
C GLY A 190 19.41 0.31 11.87
N PRO A 191 20.19 1.05 11.06
CA PRO A 191 19.96 2.49 10.87
C PRO A 191 18.61 2.77 10.21
N PRO A 192 18.11 4.04 10.28
CA PRO A 192 16.93 4.46 9.53
C PRO A 192 17.04 4.11 8.04
N GLY A 193 15.96 3.62 7.45
CA GLY A 193 15.94 3.13 6.06
C GLY A 193 16.44 1.68 5.90
N VAL A 194 16.87 1.02 6.98
CA VAL A 194 17.28 -0.38 7.03
C VAL A 194 16.54 -1.13 8.12
N GLY A 195 16.75 -0.78 9.40
CA GLY A 195 16.07 -1.42 10.53
C GLY A 195 14.66 -0.88 10.72
N PHE A 196 13.68 -1.75 10.93
CA PHE A 196 12.28 -1.37 11.12
C PHE A 196 12.09 -0.38 12.28
N GLU A 197 12.67 -0.71 13.45
CA GLU A 197 12.53 0.12 14.65
C GLU A 197 13.09 1.53 14.43
N GLN A 198 14.32 1.64 13.92
CA GLN A 198 14.96 2.93 13.68
C GLN A 198 14.29 3.72 12.55
N THR A 199 13.82 3.02 11.52
CA THR A 199 13.06 3.63 10.42
C THR A 199 11.75 4.22 10.94
N TYR A 200 11.02 3.45 11.74
CA TYR A 200 9.75 3.91 12.31
C TYR A 200 9.96 5.08 13.26
N ALA A 201 10.98 5.01 14.12
CA ALA A 201 11.38 6.10 14.99
C ALA A 201 11.73 7.37 14.19
N ALA A 202 12.49 7.24 13.10
CA ALA A 202 12.84 8.35 12.22
C ALA A 202 11.62 9.00 11.56
N ILE A 203 10.64 8.20 11.12
CA ILE A 203 9.38 8.72 10.58
C ILE A 203 8.67 9.58 11.63
N ILE A 204 8.47 9.04 12.83
CA ILE A 204 7.78 9.75 13.92
C ILE A 204 8.54 11.02 14.32
N GLN A 205 9.86 10.92 14.52
CA GLN A 205 10.70 12.06 14.88
C GLN A 205 10.67 13.15 13.79
N SER A 206 10.68 12.75 12.51
CA SER A 206 10.58 13.70 11.41
C SER A 206 9.23 14.42 11.38
N LEU A 207 8.14 13.69 11.59
CA LEU A 207 6.80 14.28 11.65
C LEU A 207 6.67 15.25 12.82
N THR A 208 7.01 14.81 14.04
CA THR A 208 6.86 15.62 15.24
C THR A 208 7.88 16.75 15.36
N GLY A 209 9.05 16.58 14.74
CA GLY A 209 10.11 17.62 14.77
C GLY A 209 9.94 18.71 13.70
N ASN A 210 9.25 18.43 12.61
CA ASN A 210 9.06 19.40 11.53
C ASN A 210 7.64 20.00 11.47
N ILE A 211 6.70 19.45 12.20
CA ILE A 211 5.30 19.91 12.20
C ILE A 211 4.92 20.24 13.65
N PRO A 212 4.88 21.53 14.01
CA PRO A 212 4.48 21.93 15.35
C PRO A 212 3.07 21.45 15.69
N ASP A 213 2.89 20.94 16.91
CA ASP A 213 1.59 20.52 17.47
C ASP A 213 0.83 19.48 16.64
N VAL A 214 1.51 18.76 15.75
CA VAL A 214 0.87 17.72 14.92
C VAL A 214 0.21 16.66 15.80
N GLN A 215 -1.02 16.35 15.48
CA GLN A 215 -1.78 15.27 16.10
C GLN A 215 -1.93 14.12 15.13
N GLY A 216 -2.23 12.92 15.63
CA GLY A 216 -2.42 11.79 14.71
C GLY A 216 -2.70 10.48 15.39
N ILE A 217 -2.90 9.49 14.53
CA ILE A 217 -3.07 8.09 14.89
C ILE A 217 -2.02 7.24 14.19
N ILE A 218 -1.50 6.26 14.92
CA ILE A 218 -0.63 5.22 14.38
C ILE A 218 -1.42 3.91 14.45
N CYS A 219 -1.61 3.27 13.30
CA CYS A 219 -2.33 2.02 13.22
C CYS A 219 -1.39 0.84 13.47
N ASN A 220 -1.86 -0.15 14.21
CA ASN A 220 -1.15 -1.40 14.41
C ASN A 220 -1.04 -2.19 13.09
N ILE A 221 0.03 -2.98 12.97
CA ILE A 221 0.14 -3.99 11.93
C ILE A 221 -0.89 -5.09 12.24
N PRO A 222 -1.81 -5.43 11.32
CA PRO A 222 -2.74 -6.54 11.52
C PRO A 222 -2.02 -7.85 11.75
N ASN A 223 -2.66 -8.77 12.46
CA ASN A 223 -2.14 -10.12 12.58
C ASN A 223 -2.13 -10.82 11.20
N ILE A 224 -0.95 -10.97 10.64
CA ILE A 224 -0.77 -11.54 9.30
C ILE A 224 -1.30 -12.97 9.23
N THR A 225 -1.15 -13.75 10.28
CA THR A 225 -1.62 -15.16 10.30
C THR A 225 -3.14 -15.29 10.31
N ALA A 226 -3.88 -14.20 10.56
CA ALA A 226 -5.34 -14.17 10.50
C ALA A 226 -5.89 -13.86 9.09
N ILE A 227 -5.03 -13.57 8.12
CA ILE A 227 -5.45 -13.31 6.74
C ILE A 227 -5.94 -14.63 6.11
N PRO A 228 -7.05 -14.62 5.35
CA PRO A 228 -7.61 -15.81 4.72
C PRO A 228 -6.60 -16.64 3.91
N HIS A 229 -5.62 -15.99 3.28
CA HIS A 229 -4.53 -16.66 2.57
C HIS A 229 -3.80 -17.71 3.44
N PHE A 230 -3.64 -17.44 4.73
CA PHE A 230 -2.94 -18.33 5.67
C PHE A 230 -3.90 -19.22 6.48
N THR A 231 -5.20 -18.98 6.43
CA THR A 231 -6.19 -19.71 7.25
C THR A 231 -7.08 -20.64 6.44
N THR A 232 -7.15 -20.46 5.12
CA THR A 232 -8.01 -21.27 4.24
C THR A 232 -7.50 -22.70 4.11
N VAL A 233 -6.17 -22.90 4.10
CA VAL A 233 -5.54 -24.21 4.15
C VAL A 233 -4.86 -24.33 5.51
N PRO A 234 -5.19 -25.36 6.33
CA PRO A 234 -4.53 -25.59 7.60
C PRO A 234 -3.02 -25.75 7.43
N HIS A 235 -2.25 -25.16 8.34
CA HIS A 235 -0.79 -25.28 8.36
C HIS A 235 -0.31 -26.55 9.08
N ASP A 236 -1.21 -27.27 9.75
CA ASP A 236 -0.89 -28.52 10.41
C ASP A 236 -0.44 -29.57 9.39
N PRO A 237 0.46 -30.47 9.75
CA PRO A 237 0.83 -31.58 8.91
C PRO A 237 -0.40 -32.36 8.43
N LEU A 238 -0.40 -32.73 7.17
CA LEU A 238 -1.48 -33.52 6.59
C LEU A 238 -1.60 -34.86 7.31
N ASP A 239 -2.82 -35.29 7.61
CA ASP A 239 -3.08 -36.56 8.27
C ASP A 239 -2.68 -37.73 7.34
N PRO A 240 -1.70 -38.57 7.72
CA PRO A 240 -1.26 -39.70 6.90
C PRO A 240 -2.37 -40.75 6.66
N SER A 241 -3.45 -40.69 7.42
CA SER A 241 -4.61 -41.58 7.25
C SER A 241 -5.63 -41.06 6.22
N ASP A 242 -5.46 -39.86 5.70
CA ASP A 242 -6.32 -39.32 4.64
C ASP A 242 -6.10 -40.12 3.34
N GLU A 243 -7.04 -40.97 3.00
CA GLU A 243 -6.98 -41.83 1.81
C GLU A 243 -6.80 -41.06 0.52
N LYS A 244 -7.26 -39.81 0.47
CA LYS A 244 -7.22 -38.96 -0.74
C LYS A 244 -5.81 -38.54 -1.11
N PHE A 245 -4.92 -38.38 -0.12
CA PHE A 245 -3.55 -37.90 -0.32
C PHE A 245 -2.49 -38.83 0.30
N ALA A 246 -2.87 -40.04 0.74
CA ALA A 246 -2.01 -40.92 1.52
C ALA A 246 -0.64 -41.22 0.87
N SER A 247 -0.56 -41.24 -0.45
CA SER A 247 0.72 -41.45 -1.16
C SER A 247 1.63 -40.23 -1.21
N GLU A 248 1.08 -39.03 -1.06
CA GLU A 248 1.79 -37.76 -1.21
C GLU A 248 2.14 -37.11 0.14
N ILE A 249 1.37 -37.42 1.18
CA ILE A 249 1.50 -36.85 2.51
C ILE A 249 2.92 -37.00 3.11
N PRO A 250 3.63 -38.12 3.00
CA PRO A 250 4.98 -38.26 3.53
C PRO A 250 5.95 -37.23 2.92
N THR A 251 5.79 -36.95 1.63
CA THR A 251 6.65 -35.98 0.92
C THR A 251 6.26 -34.55 1.29
N LEU A 252 4.97 -34.26 1.37
CA LEU A 252 4.46 -32.93 1.69
C LEU A 252 4.77 -32.48 3.11
N ASN A 253 4.80 -33.41 4.07
CA ASN A 253 5.13 -33.14 5.47
C ASN A 253 6.65 -33.01 5.73
N THR A 254 7.49 -33.20 4.73
CA THR A 254 8.95 -33.07 4.84
C THR A 254 9.47 -31.74 4.29
N VAL A 255 8.60 -30.91 3.74
CA VAL A 255 8.88 -29.57 3.26
C VAL A 255 8.53 -28.54 4.32
#